data_1055ae3c604a4625f6339358926b8ead
#
_entry.id   1055ae3c604a4625f6339358926b8ead
#
_cell.length_a   1.000
_cell.length_b   1.000
_cell.length_c   1.000
_cell.angle_alpha   90.00
_cell.angle_beta   90.00
_cell.angle_gamma   90.00
#
_symmetry.space_group_name_H-M   'P 1'
#
loop_
_entity.id
_entity.type
_entity.pdbx_description
1 polymer ?
#
loop_
_entity_poly.entity_id
_entity_poly.type
_entity_poly.pdbx_seq_one_letter_code
_entity_poly.pdbx_strand_id
1 'polypeptide(L)'
;MATNVKASCFNRLARKGNDVSLQRGRHEQQMRPTVRRVTLSLAVAWLALVATLGWWISQRIVTAQLASLAASAEYEAKTTVRVMDRLFTEMVSVANMVARQSLVIELAMRYRTDPPGAAALTRQERAAQFTRDPLVRRVGDVMNALASDLRYARIYMNNMSDDTVTASNWAEPDSIVGMIYSGRPYLIDALRTGNGHSFGIARLNKSPSYFVASRIEDANDVPLGSVTVKFDAPEVALYLTGRHIALLVNRQGRVITASSEPFMLRNLATLLPPGTVLPPDGEEEPGKPMNVRAAGGSDRADQWLIDGKPYLLRQQPLSGTQYQLLTLASLEHLAPMQKQHFWMAALVAVFGLMLILLSGHAASQIVMRRQDERYAANYDALTGLPNRRAVLAELDRLFILAKRTQQWVLVAFIDLDGFKPINDTYGHEAGDRFLIEVGRRMSAGLRASDMLGRWGGDEFVVIGLVAPSRSDDPQRVVDEMRSRLALPLIGTYTLAECRFDYRGASFGIVSVDPAVSSLQAALKEADKLMYADKQARRARHTSQEYPNPVMGCPPLSSH
;
A
#
# COMPACT_ATOMS: atom_id res chain seq x y z
N MET A 1 -38.54 -62.70 -21.39
CA MET A 1 -37.83 -61.55 -22.00
C MET A 1 -38.66 -60.24 -22.00
N ALA A 2 -39.77 -60.17 -21.29
CA ALA A 2 -40.68 -59.01 -21.30
C ALA A 2 -40.60 -58.12 -20.04
N THR A 3 -39.79 -58.47 -19.04
CA THR A 3 -39.71 -57.73 -17.76
C THR A 3 -38.59 -56.69 -17.69
N ASN A 4 -37.60 -56.76 -18.57
CA ASN A 4 -36.45 -55.83 -18.55
C ASN A 4 -36.59 -54.55 -19.38
N VAL A 5 -37.61 -54.47 -20.25
CA VAL A 5 -37.88 -53.29 -21.09
C VAL A 5 -38.64 -52.19 -20.30
N LYS A 6 -39.49 -52.59 -19.32
CA LYS A 6 -40.23 -51.67 -18.48
C LYS A 6 -39.40 -50.89 -17.47
N ALA A 7 -38.35 -51.51 -16.94
CA ALA A 7 -37.43 -50.87 -15.95
C ALA A 7 -36.52 -49.81 -16.60
N SER A 8 -36.12 -50.02 -17.86
CA SER A 8 -35.29 -49.04 -18.60
C SER A 8 -36.05 -47.76 -19.02
N CYS A 9 -37.37 -47.88 -19.31
CA CYS A 9 -38.21 -46.74 -19.59
C CYS A 9 -38.53 -45.92 -18.34
N PHE A 10 -38.72 -46.60 -17.19
CA PHE A 10 -39.03 -45.93 -15.93
C PHE A 10 -37.86 -45.04 -15.43
N ASN A 11 -36.62 -45.52 -15.59
CA ASN A 11 -35.42 -44.76 -15.21
C ASN A 11 -35.09 -43.55 -16.16
N ARG A 12 -35.56 -43.56 -17.41
CA ARG A 12 -35.41 -42.42 -18.31
C ARG A 12 -36.43 -41.31 -18.04
N LEU A 13 -37.61 -41.65 -17.54
CA LEU A 13 -38.69 -40.68 -17.27
C LEU A 13 -38.49 -39.96 -15.93
N ALA A 14 -37.97 -40.66 -14.93
CA ALA A 14 -37.56 -40.03 -13.65
C ALA A 14 -36.42 -39.02 -13.85
N ARG A 15 -35.58 -39.21 -14.86
CA ARG A 15 -34.50 -38.24 -15.19
C ARG A 15 -35.00 -36.93 -15.84
N LYS A 16 -36.14 -36.91 -16.57
CA LYS A 16 -36.64 -35.69 -17.21
C LYS A 16 -37.38 -34.75 -16.25
N GLY A 17 -38.10 -35.27 -15.26
CA GLY A 17 -38.74 -34.45 -14.22
C GLY A 17 -37.73 -33.78 -13.27
N ASN A 18 -36.63 -34.47 -13.01
CA ASN A 18 -35.49 -33.90 -12.29
C ASN A 18 -34.62 -32.93 -13.12
N ASP A 19 -34.77 -32.95 -14.46
CA ASP A 19 -33.95 -32.11 -15.34
C ASP A 19 -34.33 -30.61 -15.30
N VAL A 20 -35.56 -30.26 -14.96
CA VAL A 20 -35.97 -28.83 -14.88
C VAL A 20 -35.46 -28.22 -13.58
N SER A 21 -35.51 -28.95 -12.47
CA SER A 21 -34.87 -28.51 -11.20
C SER A 21 -33.33 -28.61 -11.27
N LEU A 22 -32.80 -29.61 -12.00
CA LEU A 22 -31.37 -29.76 -12.27
C LEU A 22 -30.86 -28.75 -13.30
N GLN A 23 -31.64 -28.28 -14.24
CA GLN A 23 -31.28 -27.18 -15.16
C GLN A 23 -31.25 -25.83 -14.41
N ARG A 24 -32.16 -25.61 -13.46
CA ARG A 24 -32.11 -24.47 -12.55
C ARG A 24 -30.83 -24.49 -11.74
N GLY A 25 -30.48 -25.63 -11.13
CA GLY A 25 -29.26 -25.81 -10.38
C GLY A 25 -27.97 -25.72 -11.21
N ARG A 26 -27.96 -26.21 -12.45
CA ARG A 26 -26.78 -26.14 -13.35
C ARG A 26 -26.49 -24.74 -13.87
N HIS A 27 -27.51 -23.94 -14.20
CA HIS A 27 -27.30 -22.54 -14.60
C HIS A 27 -26.91 -21.64 -13.42
N GLU A 28 -27.46 -21.87 -12.23
CA GLU A 28 -27.00 -21.22 -11.00
C GLU A 28 -25.54 -21.56 -10.67
N GLN A 29 -25.14 -22.82 -10.87
CA GLN A 29 -23.76 -23.26 -10.64
C GLN A 29 -22.75 -22.72 -11.65
N GLN A 30 -23.12 -22.33 -12.87
CA GLN A 30 -22.19 -21.84 -13.90
C GLN A 30 -21.97 -20.33 -13.87
N MET A 31 -22.95 -19.52 -13.45
CA MET A 31 -22.81 -18.03 -13.46
C MET A 31 -22.19 -17.47 -12.18
N ARG A 32 -22.44 -18.08 -11.02
CA ARG A 32 -21.77 -17.72 -9.76
C ARG A 32 -20.24 -17.79 -9.83
N PRO A 33 -19.62 -18.83 -10.43
CA PRO A 33 -18.16 -18.88 -10.54
C PRO A 33 -17.58 -17.82 -11.48
N THR A 34 -18.33 -17.38 -12.50
CA THR A 34 -17.85 -16.35 -13.45
C THR A 34 -17.74 -14.97 -12.80
N VAL A 35 -18.81 -14.50 -12.14
CA VAL A 35 -18.80 -13.22 -11.41
C VAL A 35 -17.72 -13.26 -10.30
N ARG A 36 -17.64 -14.35 -9.56
CA ARG A 36 -16.63 -14.54 -8.49
C ARG A 36 -15.20 -14.53 -9.05
N ARG A 37 -14.94 -15.19 -10.19
CA ARG A 37 -13.61 -15.18 -10.84
C ARG A 37 -13.23 -13.78 -11.30
N VAL A 38 -14.13 -13.05 -11.94
CA VAL A 38 -13.89 -11.66 -12.38
C VAL A 38 -13.61 -10.75 -11.18
N THR A 39 -14.45 -10.82 -10.13
CA THR A 39 -14.23 -10.04 -8.90
C THR A 39 -12.88 -10.35 -8.25
N LEU A 40 -12.50 -11.64 -8.17
CA LEU A 40 -11.23 -12.07 -7.61
C LEU A 40 -10.04 -11.57 -8.46
N SER A 41 -10.14 -11.68 -9.79
CA SER A 41 -9.10 -11.19 -10.71
C SER A 41 -8.91 -9.67 -10.60
N LEU A 42 -10.01 -8.91 -10.49
CA LEU A 42 -9.97 -7.46 -10.27
C LEU A 42 -9.34 -7.11 -8.90
N ALA A 43 -9.68 -7.86 -7.85
CA ALA A 43 -9.10 -7.68 -6.52
C ALA A 43 -7.59 -7.92 -6.50
N VAL A 44 -7.12 -9.00 -7.14
CA VAL A 44 -5.68 -9.30 -7.27
C VAL A 44 -4.97 -8.23 -8.11
N ALA A 45 -5.55 -7.82 -9.23
CA ALA A 45 -4.99 -6.77 -10.08
C ALA A 45 -4.89 -5.43 -9.34
N TRP A 46 -5.92 -5.08 -8.56
CA TRP A 46 -5.93 -3.89 -7.72
C TRP A 46 -4.82 -3.91 -6.67
N LEU A 47 -4.68 -5.01 -5.92
CA LEU A 47 -3.64 -5.15 -4.90
C LEU A 47 -2.24 -5.08 -5.51
N ALA A 48 -2.01 -5.74 -6.66
CA ALA A 48 -0.75 -5.67 -7.39
C ALA A 48 -0.45 -4.24 -7.87
N LEU A 49 -1.44 -3.54 -8.40
CA LEU A 49 -1.30 -2.15 -8.84
C LEU A 49 -0.93 -1.22 -7.68
N VAL A 50 -1.67 -1.29 -6.56
CA VAL A 50 -1.39 -0.44 -5.40
C VAL A 50 -0.03 -0.76 -4.78
N ALA A 51 0.36 -2.05 -4.70
CA ALA A 51 1.66 -2.46 -4.19
C ALA A 51 2.81 -1.94 -5.06
N THR A 52 2.73 -2.11 -6.39
CA THR A 52 3.76 -1.66 -7.32
C THR A 52 3.86 -0.14 -7.38
N LEU A 53 2.73 0.56 -7.48
CA LEU A 53 2.68 2.02 -7.52
C LEU A 53 3.12 2.63 -6.18
N GLY A 54 2.67 2.09 -5.05
CA GLY A 54 3.05 2.51 -3.70
C GLY A 54 4.54 2.33 -3.46
N TRP A 55 5.11 1.19 -3.85
CA TRP A 55 6.55 0.95 -3.79
C TRP A 55 7.32 1.94 -4.68
N TRP A 56 6.91 2.14 -5.93
CA TRP A 56 7.55 3.06 -6.86
C TRP A 56 7.53 4.52 -6.37
N ILE A 57 6.37 5.00 -5.89
CA ILE A 57 6.22 6.35 -5.33
C ILE A 57 7.12 6.50 -4.08
N SER A 58 7.10 5.52 -3.17
CA SER A 58 7.94 5.55 -1.97
C SER A 58 9.42 5.64 -2.32
N GLN A 59 9.90 4.84 -3.28
CA GLN A 59 11.29 4.90 -3.74
C GLN A 59 11.63 6.26 -4.36
N ARG A 60 10.74 6.82 -5.18
CA ARG A 60 10.95 8.13 -5.80
C ARG A 60 11.05 9.26 -4.77
N ILE A 61 10.17 9.24 -3.77
CA ILE A 61 10.19 10.27 -2.70
C ILE A 61 11.46 10.14 -1.86
N VAL A 62 11.84 8.93 -1.45
CA VAL A 62 13.05 8.70 -0.65
C VAL A 62 14.31 9.12 -1.41
N THR A 63 14.45 8.76 -2.67
CA THR A 63 15.60 9.16 -3.49
C THR A 63 15.65 10.67 -3.69
N ALA A 64 14.51 11.33 -3.91
CA ALA A 64 14.44 12.79 -4.04
C ALA A 64 14.82 13.50 -2.73
N GLN A 65 14.35 13.00 -1.59
CA GLN A 65 14.69 13.54 -0.27
C GLN A 65 16.18 13.35 0.05
N LEU A 66 16.74 12.17 -0.23
CA LEU A 66 18.17 11.92 -0.08
C LEU A 66 19.01 12.87 -0.95
N ALA A 67 18.63 13.07 -2.20
CA ALA A 67 19.32 13.99 -3.10
C ALA A 67 19.24 15.45 -2.59
N SER A 68 18.09 15.87 -2.09
CA SER A 68 17.90 17.20 -1.49
C SER A 68 18.75 17.40 -0.24
N LEU A 69 18.78 16.40 0.67
CA LEU A 69 19.61 16.42 1.86
C LEU A 69 21.10 16.44 1.51
N ALA A 70 21.51 15.66 0.51
CA ALA A 70 22.90 15.63 0.03
C ALA A 70 23.32 16.98 -0.54
N ALA A 71 22.48 17.61 -1.36
CA ALA A 71 22.75 18.93 -1.92
C ALA A 71 22.81 20.02 -0.85
N SER A 72 21.91 19.97 0.14
CA SER A 72 21.92 20.89 1.28
C SER A 72 23.20 20.74 2.12
N ALA A 73 23.55 19.49 2.46
CA ALA A 73 24.76 19.21 3.24
C ALA A 73 26.05 19.62 2.50
N GLU A 74 26.10 19.39 1.20
CA GLU A 74 27.23 19.81 0.35
C GLU A 74 27.35 21.33 0.28
N TYR A 75 26.23 22.02 0.11
CA TYR A 75 26.20 23.50 0.11
C TYR A 75 26.65 24.08 1.44
N GLU A 76 26.12 23.56 2.57
CA GLU A 76 26.52 23.97 3.91
C GLU A 76 28.01 23.68 4.16
N ALA A 77 28.51 22.50 3.78
CA ALA A 77 29.92 22.15 3.91
C ALA A 77 30.82 23.15 3.19
N LYS A 78 30.55 23.46 1.91
CA LYS A 78 31.32 24.42 1.13
C LYS A 78 31.25 25.84 1.69
N THR A 79 30.10 26.24 2.20
CA THR A 79 29.94 27.57 2.79
C THR A 79 30.69 27.68 4.11
N THR A 80 30.57 26.68 4.97
CA THR A 80 31.29 26.63 6.26
C THR A 80 32.79 26.61 6.07
N VAL A 81 33.31 25.81 5.10
CA VAL A 81 34.75 25.83 4.77
C VAL A 81 35.20 27.24 4.38
N ARG A 82 34.48 27.94 3.52
CA ARG A 82 34.85 29.32 3.14
C ARG A 82 34.89 30.28 4.33
N VAL A 83 33.94 30.15 5.25
CA VAL A 83 33.93 30.96 6.49
C VAL A 83 35.13 30.62 7.36
N MET A 84 35.43 29.33 7.53
CA MET A 84 36.57 28.88 8.34
C MET A 84 37.93 29.28 7.72
N ASP A 85 38.09 29.09 6.41
CA ASP A 85 39.30 29.51 5.68
C ASP A 85 39.53 31.03 5.82
N ARG A 86 38.47 31.84 5.77
CA ARG A 86 38.53 33.28 5.99
C ARG A 86 38.96 33.59 7.42
N LEU A 87 38.36 32.94 8.43
CA LEU A 87 38.69 33.12 9.84
C LEU A 87 40.17 32.81 10.08
N PHE A 88 40.66 31.67 9.59
CA PHE A 88 42.05 31.28 9.76
C PHE A 88 43.03 32.23 9.04
N THR A 89 42.69 32.68 7.84
CA THR A 89 43.47 33.69 7.11
C THR A 89 43.53 35.01 7.86
N GLU A 90 42.41 35.42 8.46
CA GLU A 90 42.36 36.64 9.30
C GLU A 90 43.25 36.51 10.53
N MET A 91 43.22 35.36 11.24
CA MET A 91 44.11 35.11 12.40
C MET A 91 45.59 35.17 12.01
N VAL A 92 45.96 34.55 10.86
CA VAL A 92 47.33 34.66 10.34
C VAL A 92 47.71 36.12 10.06
N SER A 93 46.81 36.88 9.45
CA SER A 93 47.04 38.31 9.13
C SER A 93 47.22 39.13 10.38
N VAL A 94 46.42 38.91 11.43
CA VAL A 94 46.54 39.58 12.72
C VAL A 94 47.84 39.23 13.40
N ALA A 95 48.22 37.93 13.45
CA ALA A 95 49.48 37.49 14.04
C ALA A 95 50.69 38.16 13.32
N ASN A 96 50.68 38.19 11.99
CA ASN A 96 51.67 38.84 11.17
C ASN A 96 51.75 40.36 11.43
N MET A 97 50.57 41.03 11.52
CA MET A 97 50.49 42.46 11.78
C MET A 97 51.11 42.82 13.16
N VAL A 98 50.77 42.03 14.20
CA VAL A 98 51.31 42.25 15.54
C VAL A 98 52.79 41.92 15.59
N ALA A 99 53.26 40.87 14.92
CA ALA A 99 54.67 40.51 14.86
C ALA A 99 55.57 41.57 14.23
N ARG A 100 55.04 42.40 13.35
CA ARG A 100 55.75 43.48 12.64
C ARG A 100 55.66 44.86 13.33
N GLN A 101 54.97 44.95 14.48
CA GLN A 101 54.91 46.23 15.20
C GLN A 101 56.26 46.54 15.84
N SER A 102 56.72 47.79 15.75
CA SER A 102 58.02 48.22 16.27
C SER A 102 58.19 47.95 17.75
N LEU A 103 57.14 48.17 18.57
CA LEU A 103 57.15 47.88 20.00
C LEU A 103 57.32 46.37 20.29
N VAL A 104 56.74 45.51 19.47
CA VAL A 104 56.85 44.05 19.61
C VAL A 104 58.28 43.61 19.22
N ILE A 105 58.81 44.15 18.12
CA ILE A 105 60.20 43.86 17.70
C ILE A 105 61.18 44.36 18.73
N GLU A 106 61.02 45.56 19.28
CA GLU A 106 61.88 46.10 20.37
C GLU A 106 61.85 45.15 21.60
N LEU A 107 60.65 44.72 21.99
CA LEU A 107 60.53 43.78 23.13
C LEU A 107 61.16 42.42 22.82
N ALA A 108 61.01 41.92 21.59
CA ALA A 108 61.56 40.63 21.15
C ALA A 108 63.11 40.69 21.10
N MET A 109 63.70 41.82 20.69
CA MET A 109 65.16 42.01 20.74
C MET A 109 65.64 41.97 22.16
N ARG A 110 64.96 42.62 23.14
CA ARG A 110 65.30 42.67 24.53
C ARG A 110 65.23 41.33 25.22
N TYR A 111 64.27 40.51 24.89
CA TYR A 111 64.01 39.20 25.53
C TYR A 111 64.16 38.04 24.55
N ARG A 112 65.06 38.14 23.56
CA ARG A 112 65.28 37.07 22.55
C ARG A 112 65.57 35.72 23.17
N THR A 113 66.35 35.73 24.27
CA THR A 113 66.64 34.56 25.09
C THR A 113 66.28 34.84 26.55
N ASP A 114 66.06 33.80 27.29
CA ASP A 114 65.76 33.92 28.72
C ASP A 114 66.86 34.64 29.52
N PRO A 115 66.45 35.43 30.52
CA PRO A 115 67.40 35.94 31.48
C PRO A 115 68.16 34.79 32.16
N PRO A 116 69.45 35.02 32.57
CA PRO A 116 70.25 34.02 33.28
C PRO A 116 69.47 33.50 34.51
N GLY A 117 69.33 32.17 34.65
CA GLY A 117 68.65 31.55 35.77
C GLY A 117 67.15 31.41 35.65
N ALA A 118 66.55 31.86 34.55
CA ALA A 118 65.08 31.81 34.35
C ALA A 118 64.52 30.38 34.35
N ALA A 119 65.29 29.39 33.87
CA ALA A 119 64.88 27.99 33.86
C ALA A 119 64.62 27.38 35.25
N ALA A 120 65.19 27.94 36.30
CA ALA A 120 64.99 27.50 37.69
C ALA A 120 63.81 28.17 38.39
N LEU A 121 63.19 29.21 37.73
CA LEU A 121 62.09 29.97 38.30
C LEU A 121 60.76 29.31 38.04
N THR A 122 59.86 29.44 38.99
CA THR A 122 58.45 29.08 38.78
C THR A 122 57.80 30.02 37.76
N ARG A 123 56.66 29.64 37.17
CA ARG A 123 55.88 30.50 36.25
C ARG A 123 55.59 31.87 36.85
N GLN A 124 55.16 31.92 38.11
CA GLN A 124 54.82 33.19 38.80
C GLN A 124 56.03 34.09 38.97
N GLU A 125 57.22 33.56 39.34
CA GLU A 125 58.43 34.29 39.44
C GLU A 125 58.90 34.84 38.10
N ARG A 126 58.83 34.04 37.02
CA ARG A 126 59.09 34.52 35.65
C ARG A 126 58.14 35.63 35.24
N ALA A 127 56.86 35.45 35.50
CA ALA A 127 55.85 36.46 35.21
C ALA A 127 56.15 37.76 35.95
N ALA A 128 56.44 37.69 37.21
CA ALA A 128 56.85 38.86 38.05
C ALA A 128 58.11 39.53 37.52
N GLN A 129 59.10 38.76 37.02
CA GLN A 129 60.28 39.28 36.40
C GLN A 129 60.00 40.02 35.11
N PHE A 130 59.27 39.43 34.17
CA PHE A 130 58.92 40.06 32.89
C PHE A 130 58.01 41.29 33.07
N THR A 131 57.00 41.22 33.91
CA THR A 131 56.08 42.32 34.14
C THR A 131 56.60 43.52 34.91
N ARG A 132 57.84 43.45 35.45
CA ARG A 132 58.54 44.62 35.97
C ARG A 132 58.93 45.62 34.88
N ASP A 133 59.22 45.12 33.68
CA ASP A 133 59.50 45.97 32.52
C ASP A 133 58.29 46.73 32.04
N PRO A 134 58.28 48.07 31.99
CA PRO A 134 57.18 48.85 31.45
C PRO A 134 56.85 48.52 29.98
N LEU A 135 57.85 48.08 29.18
CA LEU A 135 57.64 47.74 27.77
C LEU A 135 56.77 46.44 27.63
N VAL A 136 57.06 45.47 28.52
CA VAL A 136 56.22 44.22 28.56
C VAL A 136 54.77 44.52 28.82
N ARG A 137 54.45 45.40 29.77
CA ARG A 137 53.10 45.85 30.10
C ARG A 137 52.49 46.61 28.96
N ARG A 138 53.16 47.56 28.34
CA ARG A 138 52.67 48.36 27.22
C ARG A 138 52.35 47.51 26.02
N VAL A 139 53.16 46.55 25.64
CA VAL A 139 52.89 45.62 24.55
C VAL A 139 51.72 44.72 24.94
N GLY A 140 51.61 44.30 26.18
CA GLY A 140 50.48 43.53 26.70
C GLY A 140 49.15 44.30 26.60
N ASP A 141 49.17 45.61 26.93
CA ASP A 141 47.97 46.45 26.79
C ASP A 141 47.50 46.59 25.33
N VAL A 142 48.43 46.76 24.37
CA VAL A 142 48.15 46.79 22.95
C VAL A 142 47.55 45.44 22.48
N MET A 143 48.13 44.34 22.92
CA MET A 143 47.60 42.99 22.62
C MET A 143 46.23 42.78 23.26
N ASN A 144 45.96 43.32 24.44
CA ASN A 144 44.67 43.21 25.12
C ASN A 144 43.57 43.99 24.35
N ALA A 145 43.88 45.22 23.92
CA ALA A 145 42.96 45.99 23.11
C ALA A 145 42.59 45.25 21.80
N LEU A 146 43.61 44.74 21.09
CA LEU A 146 43.37 43.95 19.86
C LEU A 146 42.61 42.67 20.12
N ALA A 147 42.93 41.93 21.20
CA ALA A 147 42.22 40.68 21.53
C ALA A 147 40.74 40.94 21.85
N SER A 148 40.47 42.05 22.58
CA SER A 148 39.09 42.46 22.90
C SER A 148 38.32 42.89 21.66
N ASP A 149 38.87 43.75 20.79
CA ASP A 149 38.25 44.27 19.60
C ASP A 149 37.92 43.16 18.58
N LEU A 150 38.80 42.18 18.43
CA LEU A 150 38.71 41.08 17.51
C LEU A 150 38.05 39.83 18.11
N ARG A 151 37.69 39.88 19.40
CA ARG A 151 37.12 38.75 20.18
C ARG A 151 37.98 37.49 20.18
N TYR A 152 39.30 37.67 20.16
CA TYR A 152 40.21 36.53 20.34
C TYR A 152 40.40 36.18 21.81
N ALA A 153 40.55 34.88 22.07
CA ALA A 153 40.74 34.43 23.45
C ALA A 153 42.03 34.97 24.07
N ARG A 154 43.15 35.00 23.32
CA ARG A 154 44.44 35.55 23.77
C ARG A 154 45.33 35.91 22.58
N ILE A 155 46.14 36.95 22.73
CA ILE A 155 47.32 37.27 21.89
C ILE A 155 48.52 37.29 22.81
N TYR A 156 49.63 36.64 22.45
CA TYR A 156 50.82 36.59 23.28
C TYR A 156 52.10 36.47 22.48
N MET A 157 53.23 36.86 23.09
CA MET A 157 54.54 36.80 22.48
C MET A 157 55.43 35.78 23.21
N ASN A 158 56.05 34.89 22.44
CA ASN A 158 57.07 33.98 22.91
C ASN A 158 58.48 34.40 22.44
N ASN A 159 59.47 34.24 23.26
CA ASN A 159 60.86 34.39 22.87
C ASN A 159 61.43 33.13 22.18
N MET A 160 62.72 33.11 21.86
CA MET A 160 63.34 31.95 21.18
C MET A 160 63.50 30.73 22.08
N SER A 161 63.33 30.86 23.43
CA SER A 161 63.28 29.77 24.38
C SER A 161 61.86 29.28 24.66
N ASP A 162 60.88 29.70 23.88
CA ASP A 162 59.47 29.40 24.02
C ASP A 162 58.76 29.94 25.26
N ASP A 163 59.47 30.88 26.05
CA ASP A 163 58.84 31.56 27.16
C ASP A 163 57.91 32.66 26.74
N THR A 164 56.72 32.72 27.35
CA THR A 164 55.74 33.79 27.11
C THR A 164 56.19 35.05 27.88
N VAL A 165 56.71 36.02 27.14
CA VAL A 165 57.24 37.28 27.68
C VAL A 165 56.10 38.25 28.03
N THR A 166 55.08 38.35 27.15
CA THR A 166 53.90 39.19 27.37
C THR A 166 52.67 38.56 26.75
N ALA A 167 51.49 38.95 27.22
CA ALA A 167 50.21 38.45 26.73
C ALA A 167 49.10 39.48 26.93
N SER A 168 48.01 39.35 26.15
CA SER A 168 46.82 40.20 26.27
C SER A 168 46.20 40.19 27.67
N ASN A 169 46.34 39.09 28.41
CA ASN A 169 45.86 38.97 29.79
C ASN A 169 46.99 39.12 30.84
N TRP A 170 48.03 39.93 30.57
CA TRP A 170 49.17 40.04 31.43
C TRP A 170 48.85 40.51 32.87
N ALA A 171 47.78 41.33 33.03
CA ALA A 171 47.32 41.87 34.31
C ALA A 171 46.28 40.98 35.01
N GLU A 172 45.80 39.91 34.37
CA GLU A 172 44.75 39.03 34.91
C GLU A 172 45.35 37.94 35.82
N PRO A 173 44.55 37.42 36.80
CA PRO A 173 45.00 36.34 37.69
C PRO A 173 45.39 35.05 36.94
N ASP A 174 44.76 34.80 35.79
CA ASP A 174 44.99 33.66 34.91
C ASP A 174 45.99 33.99 33.78
N SER A 175 46.85 35.01 33.98
CA SER A 175 47.85 35.42 33.00
C SER A 175 48.73 34.23 32.58
N ILE A 176 49.02 34.17 31.28
CA ILE A 176 49.90 33.15 30.70
C ILE A 176 51.34 33.60 30.62
N VAL A 177 51.67 34.81 31.06
CA VAL A 177 53.07 35.30 31.14
C VAL A 177 53.92 34.37 32.00
N GLY A 178 55.10 34.09 31.53
CA GLY A 178 56.02 33.14 32.17
C GLY A 178 55.71 31.65 31.92
N MET A 179 54.72 31.33 31.09
CA MET A 179 54.47 29.96 30.61
C MET A 179 55.54 29.58 29.58
N ILE A 180 55.95 28.32 29.57
CA ILE A 180 56.86 27.75 28.57
C ILE A 180 56.03 26.91 27.63
N TYR A 181 56.13 27.14 26.33
CA TYR A 181 55.37 26.43 25.31
C TYR A 181 56.22 25.53 24.40
N SER A 182 57.39 25.07 24.91
CA SER A 182 58.32 24.20 24.17
C SER A 182 57.61 22.98 23.57
N GLY A 183 57.99 22.63 22.35
CA GLY A 183 57.46 21.46 21.63
C GLY A 183 56.11 21.69 20.93
N ARG A 184 55.57 22.92 20.98
CA ARG A 184 54.29 23.19 20.29
C ARG A 184 54.48 23.29 18.78
N PRO A 185 53.73 22.48 17.96
CA PRO A 185 53.90 22.45 16.51
C PRO A 185 53.77 23.83 15.86
N TYR A 186 52.79 24.64 16.28
CA TYR A 186 52.58 25.98 15.72
C TYR A 186 53.78 26.93 15.95
N LEU A 187 54.51 26.81 17.06
CA LEU A 187 55.71 27.61 17.33
C LEU A 187 56.90 27.12 16.47
N ILE A 188 57.12 25.81 16.42
CA ILE A 188 58.17 25.20 15.61
C ILE A 188 57.99 25.59 14.14
N ASP A 189 56.77 25.45 13.61
CA ASP A 189 56.50 25.80 12.22
C ASP A 189 56.61 27.32 11.96
N ALA A 190 56.16 28.18 12.89
CA ALA A 190 56.28 29.63 12.76
C ALA A 190 57.78 30.03 12.73
N LEU A 191 58.59 29.53 13.58
CA LEU A 191 60.02 29.83 13.61
C LEU A 191 60.72 29.33 12.35
N ARG A 192 60.31 28.21 11.78
CA ARG A 192 60.91 27.58 10.59
C ARG A 192 60.45 28.24 9.29
N THR A 193 59.13 28.47 9.11
CA THR A 193 58.51 28.85 7.84
C THR A 193 57.90 30.25 7.82
N GLY A 194 57.99 31.00 8.94
CA GLY A 194 57.42 32.32 9.13
C GLY A 194 56.02 32.31 9.77
N ASN A 195 55.21 31.32 9.49
CA ASN A 195 53.90 31.14 10.10
C ASN A 195 53.68 29.67 10.48
N GLY A 196 53.02 29.45 11.59
CA GLY A 196 52.63 28.13 12.05
C GLY A 196 51.23 28.15 12.63
N HIS A 197 50.52 27.06 12.50
CA HIS A 197 49.22 26.94 13.09
C HIS A 197 48.94 25.51 13.51
N SER A 198 48.33 25.31 14.66
CA SER A 198 47.84 24.00 15.08
C SER A 198 46.66 24.16 16.04
N PHE A 199 45.88 23.09 16.10
CA PHE A 199 44.95 22.91 17.19
C PHE A 199 45.61 22.19 18.35
N GLY A 200 45.25 22.54 19.59
CA GLY A 200 45.78 21.90 20.78
C GLY A 200 44.96 22.19 22.02
N ILE A 201 45.32 21.51 23.10
CA ILE A 201 44.74 21.80 24.43
C ILE A 201 45.59 22.88 25.09
N ALA A 202 44.96 23.98 25.51
CA ALA A 202 45.61 25.04 26.23
C ALA A 202 46.17 24.51 27.58
N ARG A 203 47.45 24.82 27.88
CA ARG A 203 48.12 24.25 29.07
C ARG A 203 47.49 24.69 30.40
N LEU A 204 47.00 25.94 30.48
CA LEU A 204 46.49 26.51 31.72
C LEU A 204 45.02 26.09 32.00
N ASN A 205 44.11 26.39 31.10
CA ASN A 205 42.66 26.19 31.30
C ASN A 205 42.13 24.88 30.68
N LYS A 206 43.02 24.07 30.09
CA LYS A 206 42.66 22.80 29.43
C LYS A 206 41.60 22.91 28.35
N SER A 207 41.38 24.14 27.85
CA SER A 207 40.40 24.37 26.79
C SER A 207 41.00 23.97 25.44
N PRO A 208 40.23 23.27 24.59
CA PRO A 208 40.60 23.02 23.21
C PRO A 208 40.63 24.37 22.45
N SER A 209 41.73 24.64 21.74
CA SER A 209 41.94 25.94 21.11
C SER A 209 42.71 25.81 19.81
N TYR A 210 42.50 26.74 18.91
CA TYR A 210 43.28 26.92 17.69
C TYR A 210 44.34 28.02 17.93
N PHE A 211 45.59 27.73 17.56
CA PHE A 211 46.72 28.60 17.73
C PHE A 211 47.31 28.95 16.36
N VAL A 212 47.55 30.22 16.14
CA VAL A 212 48.25 30.74 14.96
C VAL A 212 49.42 31.56 15.42
N ALA A 213 50.62 31.17 15.03
CA ALA A 213 51.85 31.89 15.37
C ALA A 213 52.48 32.51 14.12
N SER A 214 53.02 33.70 14.30
CA SER A 214 53.82 34.39 13.29
C SER A 214 55.20 34.72 13.87
N ARG A 215 56.25 34.49 13.11
CA ARG A 215 57.61 34.79 13.45
C ARG A 215 57.86 36.29 13.57
N ILE A 216 58.54 36.73 14.61
CA ILE A 216 59.07 38.07 14.78
C ILE A 216 60.50 38.05 14.27
N GLU A 217 60.84 39.04 13.40
CA GLU A 217 62.14 39.15 12.75
C GLU A 217 62.73 40.55 13.00
N ASP A 218 64.03 40.63 13.00
CA ASP A 218 64.72 41.92 12.96
C ASP A 218 64.81 42.45 11.50
N ALA A 219 65.47 43.57 11.30
CA ALA A 219 65.69 44.16 9.97
C ALA A 219 66.53 43.31 9.02
N ASN A 220 67.23 42.25 9.55
CA ASN A 220 68.05 41.32 8.78
C ASN A 220 67.41 39.93 8.66
N ASP A 221 66.08 39.82 8.84
CA ASP A 221 65.32 38.59 8.81
C ASP A 221 65.75 37.55 9.87
N VAL A 222 66.42 37.99 10.94
CA VAL A 222 66.85 37.09 12.03
C VAL A 222 65.68 36.87 13.00
N PRO A 223 65.29 35.60 13.27
CA PRO A 223 64.23 35.26 14.22
C PRO A 223 64.49 35.77 15.62
N LEU A 224 63.53 36.47 16.21
CA LEU A 224 63.54 36.99 17.55
C LEU A 224 62.58 36.31 18.52
N GLY A 225 61.61 35.59 17.98
CA GLY A 225 60.52 34.97 18.70
C GLY A 225 59.28 34.83 17.86
N SER A 226 58.15 34.74 18.47
CA SER A 226 56.85 34.63 17.76
C SER A 226 55.73 35.36 18.49
N VAL A 227 54.73 35.81 17.73
CA VAL A 227 53.42 36.25 18.22
C VAL A 227 52.42 35.14 17.95
N THR A 228 51.64 34.76 18.94
CA THR A 228 50.58 33.76 18.80
C THR A 228 49.22 34.39 19.09
N VAL A 229 48.28 34.15 18.19
CA VAL A 229 46.83 34.41 18.35
C VAL A 229 46.16 33.11 18.70
N LYS A 230 45.41 33.11 19.81
CA LYS A 230 44.66 31.96 20.29
C LYS A 230 43.17 32.19 20.14
N PHE A 231 42.46 31.18 19.65
CA PHE A 231 40.98 31.17 19.53
C PHE A 231 40.43 29.90 20.15
N ASP A 232 39.50 30.01 21.09
CA ASP A 232 38.98 28.83 21.79
C ASP A 232 37.97 28.07 20.93
N ALA A 233 38.00 26.74 20.98
CA ALA A 233 37.16 25.90 20.14
C ALA A 233 35.65 26.11 20.31
N PRO A 234 35.09 26.40 21.51
CA PRO A 234 33.71 26.75 21.68
C PRO A 234 33.30 28.03 20.90
N GLU A 235 34.20 28.99 20.77
CA GLU A 235 33.97 30.20 19.98
C GLU A 235 34.05 29.91 18.48
N VAL A 236 34.96 29.02 18.06
CA VAL A 236 35.01 28.52 16.69
C VAL A 236 33.72 27.80 16.32
N ALA A 237 33.10 27.08 17.26
CA ALA A 237 31.83 26.39 17.04
C ALA A 237 30.68 27.34 16.63
N LEU A 238 30.75 28.62 17.04
CA LEU A 238 29.76 29.63 16.62
C LEU A 238 29.76 29.91 15.11
N TYR A 239 30.87 29.60 14.44
CA TYR A 239 30.99 29.72 12.98
C TYR A 239 30.56 28.44 12.24
N LEU A 240 30.36 27.33 12.98
CA LEU A 240 29.83 26.08 12.45
C LEU A 240 28.28 26.15 12.42
N THR A 241 27.75 27.17 11.75
CA THR A 241 26.29 27.39 11.67
C THR A 241 25.69 26.63 10.51
N GLY A 242 24.50 26.10 10.71
CA GLY A 242 23.78 25.40 9.65
C GLY A 242 22.67 24.50 10.20
N ARG A 243 21.98 23.87 9.27
CA ARG A 243 20.92 22.89 9.58
C ARG A 243 21.51 21.52 9.95
N HIS A 244 22.69 21.24 9.42
CA HIS A 244 23.38 19.95 9.59
C HIS A 244 24.47 20.07 10.65
N ILE A 245 24.90 18.93 11.19
CA ILE A 245 25.96 18.89 12.18
C ILE A 245 27.30 19.06 11.47
N ALA A 246 28.01 20.12 11.79
CA ALA A 246 29.33 20.40 11.26
C ALA A 246 30.42 20.03 12.31
N LEU A 247 31.43 19.30 11.87
CA LEU A 247 32.53 18.82 12.69
C LEU A 247 33.85 19.20 12.03
N LEU A 248 34.73 19.85 12.78
CA LEU A 248 36.09 20.08 12.35
C LEU A 248 36.98 18.94 12.91
N VAL A 249 37.64 18.20 12.03
CA VAL A 249 38.34 16.97 12.37
C VAL A 249 39.82 17.07 11.92
N ASN A 250 40.75 16.63 12.76
CA ASN A 250 42.16 16.54 12.40
C ASN A 250 42.51 15.24 11.65
N ARG A 251 43.77 15.06 11.24
CA ARG A 251 44.24 13.86 10.52
C ARG A 251 44.19 12.58 11.35
N GLN A 252 44.11 12.67 12.67
CA GLN A 252 43.95 11.52 13.57
C GLN A 252 42.47 11.11 13.75
N GLY A 253 41.53 11.81 13.09
CA GLY A 253 40.13 11.56 13.25
C GLY A 253 39.49 12.14 14.51
N ARG A 254 40.22 12.96 15.27
CA ARG A 254 39.73 13.63 16.47
C ARG A 254 38.92 14.85 16.08
N VAL A 255 37.70 14.95 16.61
CA VAL A 255 36.83 16.12 16.46
C VAL A 255 37.37 17.23 17.36
N ILE A 256 37.78 18.31 16.75
CA ILE A 256 38.36 19.47 17.41
C ILE A 256 37.26 20.40 17.93
N THR A 257 36.32 20.70 17.07
CA THR A 257 35.12 21.47 17.39
C THR A 257 33.95 20.95 16.59
N ALA A 258 32.76 21.15 17.12
CA ALA A 258 31.51 20.65 16.53
C ALA A 258 30.36 21.64 16.79
N SER A 259 29.42 21.73 15.86
CA SER A 259 28.17 22.44 16.10
C SER A 259 27.23 21.69 17.07
N SER A 260 27.58 20.47 17.45
CA SER A 260 26.80 19.62 18.37
C SER A 260 27.71 19.04 19.44
N GLU A 261 27.45 19.35 20.72
CA GLU A 261 28.26 19.01 21.88
C GLU A 261 28.61 17.50 22.00
N PRO A 262 27.74 16.53 21.76
CA PRO A 262 28.04 15.10 21.86
C PRO A 262 29.23 14.64 21.01
N PHE A 263 29.58 15.37 19.96
CA PHE A 263 30.70 15.05 19.07
C PHE A 263 32.03 15.67 19.50
N MET A 264 32.03 16.64 20.42
CA MET A 264 33.23 17.35 20.86
C MET A 264 34.27 16.38 21.43
N LEU A 265 35.52 16.52 20.97
CA LEU A 265 36.68 15.72 21.40
C LEU A 265 36.54 14.20 21.22
N ARG A 266 35.56 13.76 20.41
CA ARG A 266 35.38 12.34 20.07
C ARG A 266 36.28 11.96 18.89
N ASN A 267 36.51 10.64 18.71
CA ASN A 267 37.28 10.11 17.59
C ASN A 267 36.37 9.48 16.54
N LEU A 268 36.50 9.94 15.30
CA LEU A 268 35.77 9.53 14.12
C LEU A 268 36.72 9.11 12.98
N ALA A 269 37.90 8.57 13.31
CA ALA A 269 38.91 8.18 12.31
C ALA A 269 38.38 7.24 11.23
N THR A 270 37.39 6.41 11.54
CA THR A 270 36.72 5.49 10.60
C THR A 270 35.98 6.21 9.47
N LEU A 271 35.62 7.48 9.63
CA LEU A 271 34.96 8.29 8.60
C LEU A 271 35.94 8.90 7.59
N LEU A 272 37.22 8.93 7.94
CA LEU A 272 38.24 9.49 7.08
C LEU A 272 38.66 8.50 5.99
N PRO A 273 39.09 8.97 4.82
CA PRO A 273 39.57 8.09 3.75
C PRO A 273 40.71 7.20 4.22
N PRO A 274 40.79 5.94 3.79
CA PRO A 274 41.91 5.05 4.11
C PRO A 274 43.25 5.67 3.71
N GLY A 275 44.23 5.62 4.61
CA GLY A 275 45.57 6.18 4.38
C GLY A 275 45.76 7.68 4.70
N THR A 276 44.68 8.38 5.09
CA THR A 276 44.76 9.80 5.51
C THR A 276 44.96 9.97 7.03
N VAL A 277 44.69 8.91 7.79
CA VAL A 277 44.81 8.90 9.24
C VAL A 277 46.30 8.76 9.60
N LEU A 278 46.85 9.77 10.25
CA LEU A 278 48.20 9.74 10.80
C LEU A 278 48.19 9.22 12.25
N PRO A 279 49.29 8.59 12.71
CA PRO A 279 49.45 8.24 14.12
C PRO A 279 49.41 9.50 14.98
N PRO A 280 49.00 9.40 16.26
CA PRO A 280 48.95 10.54 17.16
C PRO A 280 50.35 11.11 17.39
N ASP A 281 50.50 12.43 17.19
CA ASP A 281 51.73 13.15 17.53
C ASP A 281 51.75 13.40 19.07
N GLY A 282 52.67 12.76 19.73
CA GLY A 282 53.22 12.92 21.08
C GLY A 282 52.37 13.39 22.28
N GLU A 283 51.65 14.49 22.21
CA GLU A 283 50.91 15.08 23.36
C GLU A 283 49.37 15.03 23.20
N GLU A 284 48.83 14.63 22.03
CA GLU A 284 47.37 14.62 21.81
C GLU A 284 46.76 13.27 22.19
N GLU A 285 45.91 13.26 23.22
CA GLU A 285 45.09 12.10 23.53
C GLU A 285 44.14 11.79 22.37
N PRO A 286 44.04 10.52 21.94
CA PRO A 286 43.25 10.12 20.76
C PRO A 286 41.73 10.13 20.99
N GLY A 287 41.14 11.03 21.67
CA GLY A 287 39.70 11.15 21.91
C GLY A 287 38.93 9.83 22.12
N LYS A 288 37.79 9.81 22.78
CA LYS A 288 36.97 8.59 22.95
C LYS A 288 36.39 8.17 21.60
N PRO A 289 36.60 6.92 21.16
CA PRO A 289 36.01 6.45 19.89
C PRO A 289 34.48 6.47 19.94
N MET A 290 33.88 6.78 18.82
CA MET A 290 32.42 6.61 18.58
C MET A 290 32.15 5.30 17.84
N ASN A 291 30.99 4.73 18.06
CA ASN A 291 30.56 3.53 17.30
C ASN A 291 30.13 3.96 15.90
N VAL A 292 31.01 3.78 14.92
CA VAL A 292 30.77 4.17 13.52
C VAL A 292 30.74 2.92 12.66
N ARG A 293 29.69 2.78 11.88
CA ARG A 293 29.51 1.68 10.91
C ARG A 293 28.96 2.23 9.61
N ALA A 294 29.42 1.69 8.47
CA ALA A 294 28.77 1.96 7.18
C ALA A 294 27.31 1.46 7.19
N ALA A 295 26.40 2.22 6.63
CA ALA A 295 24.97 1.86 6.62
C ALA A 295 24.59 0.78 5.59
N GLY A 296 25.59 0.12 4.97
CA GLY A 296 25.46 -1.06 4.10
C GLY A 296 25.31 -0.77 2.59
N GLY A 297 25.95 -1.63 1.77
CA GLY A 297 25.87 -1.67 0.31
C GLY A 297 26.73 -0.64 -0.44
N SER A 298 27.26 -1.02 -1.63
CA SER A 298 28.07 -0.17 -2.49
C SER A 298 27.38 1.13 -2.93
N ASP A 299 26.04 1.12 -3.05
CA ASP A 299 25.24 2.27 -3.46
C ASP A 299 25.02 3.31 -2.35
N ARG A 300 25.50 3.06 -1.14
CA ARG A 300 25.31 3.91 0.06
C ARG A 300 26.62 4.28 0.74
N ALA A 301 27.66 4.44 -0.04
CA ALA A 301 29.01 4.74 0.47
C ALA A 301 29.06 6.00 1.36
N ASP A 302 28.13 6.94 1.17
CA ASP A 302 28.05 8.19 1.93
C ASP A 302 27.17 8.11 3.19
N GLN A 303 26.58 6.95 3.49
CA GLN A 303 25.67 6.78 4.62
C GLN A 303 26.34 6.00 5.75
N TRP A 304 26.26 6.55 6.94
CA TRP A 304 26.94 6.03 8.13
C TRP A 304 25.98 5.95 9.31
N LEU A 305 26.16 4.93 10.12
CA LEU A 305 25.53 4.81 11.44
C LEU A 305 26.55 5.28 12.47
N ILE A 306 26.22 6.35 13.18
CA ILE A 306 27.05 6.90 14.26
C ILE A 306 26.25 6.82 15.55
N ASP A 307 26.75 6.03 16.52
CA ASP A 307 26.05 5.69 17.77
C ASP A 307 24.58 5.24 17.52
N GLY A 308 24.37 4.44 16.45
CA GLY A 308 23.08 3.87 16.07
C GLY A 308 22.14 4.80 15.28
N LYS A 309 22.53 6.05 15.06
CA LYS A 309 21.76 7.02 14.28
C LYS A 309 22.28 7.10 12.85
N PRO A 310 21.41 7.13 11.84
CA PRO A 310 21.83 7.19 10.45
C PRO A 310 22.10 8.63 10.02
N TYR A 311 23.25 8.84 9.38
CA TYR A 311 23.69 10.12 8.83
C TYR A 311 24.19 9.97 7.40
N LEU A 312 24.00 11.03 6.61
CA LEU A 312 24.66 11.23 5.33
C LEU A 312 25.89 12.13 5.57
N LEU A 313 27.07 11.69 5.13
CA LEU A 313 28.34 12.35 5.32
C LEU A 313 28.74 13.15 4.07
N ARG A 314 29.21 14.39 4.29
CA ARG A 314 29.98 15.17 3.32
C ARG A 314 31.29 15.60 3.94
N GLN A 315 32.37 15.52 3.16
CA GLN A 315 33.73 15.84 3.58
C GLN A 315 34.27 16.93 2.68
N GLN A 316 34.88 17.93 3.32
CA GLN A 316 35.56 19.01 2.61
C GLN A 316 36.88 19.35 3.34
N PRO A 317 38.05 19.39 2.64
CA PRO A 317 39.30 19.81 3.23
C PRO A 317 39.29 21.33 3.46
N LEU A 318 39.92 21.80 4.54
CA LEU A 318 40.22 23.21 4.76
C LEU A 318 41.52 23.58 4.07
N SER A 319 41.53 24.69 3.35
CA SER A 319 42.66 25.14 2.55
C SER A 319 43.87 25.49 3.44
N GLY A 320 45.05 25.02 3.09
CA GLY A 320 46.31 25.33 3.81
C GLY A 320 46.41 24.75 5.21
N THR A 321 45.49 23.86 5.59
CA THR A 321 45.46 23.21 6.90
C THR A 321 45.45 21.70 6.79
N GLN A 322 45.69 20.99 7.91
CA GLN A 322 45.54 19.53 7.98
C GLN A 322 44.17 19.10 8.51
N TYR A 323 43.16 20.00 8.47
CA TYR A 323 41.84 19.74 9.00
C TYR A 323 40.85 19.47 7.89
N GLN A 324 39.80 18.71 8.24
CA GLN A 324 38.68 18.41 7.36
C GLN A 324 37.39 18.81 8.05
N LEU A 325 36.50 19.39 7.29
CA LEU A 325 35.11 19.63 7.71
C LEU A 325 34.28 18.42 7.32
N LEU A 326 33.66 17.77 8.31
CA LEU A 326 32.67 16.74 8.12
C LEU A 326 31.30 17.34 8.40
N THR A 327 30.37 17.21 7.42
CA THR A 327 28.98 17.62 7.59
C THR A 327 28.08 16.40 7.61
N LEU A 328 27.32 16.24 8.71
CA LEU A 328 26.44 15.11 8.97
C LEU A 328 24.98 15.56 8.84
N ALA A 329 24.30 15.10 7.79
CA ALA A 329 22.86 15.30 7.64
C ALA A 329 22.10 14.10 8.24
N SER A 330 21.23 14.33 9.21
CA SER A 330 20.46 13.27 9.86
C SER A 330 19.43 12.65 8.90
N LEU A 331 19.39 11.33 8.85
CA LEU A 331 18.44 10.54 8.06
C LEU A 331 17.31 9.96 8.92
N GLU A 332 17.23 10.32 10.21
CA GLU A 332 16.22 9.79 11.15
C GLU A 332 14.78 10.02 10.67
N HIS A 333 14.54 11.09 9.92
CA HIS A 333 13.20 11.43 9.41
C HIS A 333 12.73 10.58 8.22
N LEU A 334 13.64 9.84 7.58
CA LEU A 334 13.27 9.05 6.39
C LEU A 334 12.48 7.79 6.75
N ALA A 335 12.82 7.13 7.86
CA ALA A 335 12.14 5.90 8.28
C ALA A 335 10.65 6.12 8.65
N PRO A 336 10.27 7.14 9.44
CA PRO A 336 8.86 7.42 9.69
C PRO A 336 8.09 7.83 8.43
N MET A 337 8.70 8.56 7.49
CA MET A 337 8.07 8.88 6.20
C MET A 337 7.76 7.63 5.38
N GLN A 338 8.68 6.67 5.30
CA GLN A 338 8.43 5.40 4.62
C GLN A 338 7.27 4.62 5.25
N LYS A 339 7.20 4.57 6.58
CA LYS A 339 6.08 3.95 7.30
C LYS A 339 4.76 4.64 6.99
N GLN A 340 4.73 5.95 6.96
CA GLN A 340 3.52 6.73 6.63
C GLN A 340 3.02 6.40 5.22
N HIS A 341 3.90 6.39 4.20
CA HIS A 341 3.54 6.03 2.83
C HIS A 341 3.03 4.58 2.73
N PHE A 342 3.65 3.65 3.47
CA PHE A 342 3.18 2.27 3.54
C PHE A 342 1.75 2.18 4.08
N TRP A 343 1.45 2.87 5.19
CA TRP A 343 0.10 2.87 5.76
C TRP A 343 -0.93 3.54 4.85
N MET A 344 -0.57 4.61 4.16
CA MET A 344 -1.44 5.24 3.16
C MET A 344 -1.74 4.28 2.00
N ALA A 345 -0.74 3.60 1.46
CA ALA A 345 -0.93 2.60 0.42
C ALA A 345 -1.80 1.43 0.90
N ALA A 346 -1.60 0.95 2.13
CA ALA A 346 -2.41 -0.09 2.73
C ALA A 346 -3.88 0.34 2.87
N LEU A 347 -4.15 1.57 3.30
CA LEU A 347 -5.50 2.11 3.42
C LEU A 347 -6.20 2.19 2.05
N VAL A 348 -5.50 2.69 1.02
CA VAL A 348 -6.00 2.73 -0.37
C VAL A 348 -6.28 1.32 -0.89
N ALA A 349 -5.40 0.35 -0.59
CA ALA A 349 -5.59 -1.04 -0.98
C ALA A 349 -6.85 -1.65 -0.35
N VAL A 350 -7.05 -1.47 0.96
CA VAL A 350 -8.21 -1.97 1.70
C VAL A 350 -9.51 -1.32 1.19
N PHE A 351 -9.50 0.00 1.01
CA PHE A 351 -10.70 0.72 0.54
C PHE A 351 -11.11 0.28 -0.87
N GLY A 352 -10.16 0.20 -1.80
CA GLY A 352 -10.45 -0.26 -3.16
C GLY A 352 -10.87 -1.73 -3.20
N LEU A 353 -10.26 -2.60 -2.39
CA LEU A 353 -10.67 -3.99 -2.24
C LEU A 353 -12.11 -4.11 -1.74
N MET A 354 -12.48 -3.32 -0.73
CA MET A 354 -13.85 -3.26 -0.21
C MET A 354 -14.85 -2.85 -1.30
N LEU A 355 -14.53 -1.82 -2.10
CA LEU A 355 -15.38 -1.38 -3.21
C LEU A 355 -15.56 -2.47 -4.28
N ILE A 356 -14.47 -3.18 -4.64
CA ILE A 356 -14.53 -4.27 -5.61
C ILE A 356 -15.41 -5.41 -5.10
N LEU A 357 -15.27 -5.79 -3.83
CA LEU A 357 -16.07 -6.85 -3.21
C LEU A 357 -17.56 -6.47 -3.12
N LEU A 358 -17.86 -5.24 -2.71
CA LEU A 358 -19.24 -4.72 -2.64
C LEU A 358 -19.87 -4.66 -4.03
N SER A 359 -19.13 -4.18 -5.04
CA SER A 359 -19.59 -4.14 -6.44
C SER A 359 -19.85 -5.54 -6.99
N GLY A 360 -18.95 -6.50 -6.73
CA GLY A 360 -19.13 -7.89 -7.11
C GLY A 360 -20.33 -8.54 -6.42
N HIS A 361 -20.56 -8.23 -5.14
CA HIS A 361 -21.75 -8.69 -4.42
C HIS A 361 -23.02 -8.11 -5.01
N ALA A 362 -23.07 -6.80 -5.25
CA ALA A 362 -24.21 -6.13 -5.86
C ALA A 362 -24.52 -6.68 -7.27
N ALA A 363 -23.48 -6.86 -8.10
CA ALA A 363 -23.63 -7.46 -9.43
C ALA A 363 -24.21 -8.89 -9.34
N SER A 364 -23.75 -9.70 -8.40
CA SER A 364 -24.29 -11.04 -8.13
C SER A 364 -25.77 -10.99 -7.78
N GLN A 365 -26.19 -10.08 -6.91
CA GLN A 365 -27.60 -9.89 -6.51
C GLN A 365 -28.49 -9.48 -7.69
N ILE A 366 -28.01 -8.54 -8.51
CA ILE A 366 -28.75 -8.08 -9.71
C ILE A 366 -28.95 -9.24 -10.71
N VAL A 367 -27.90 -10.02 -10.95
CA VAL A 367 -27.99 -11.19 -11.87
C VAL A 367 -28.99 -12.21 -11.34
N MET A 368 -28.99 -12.51 -10.04
CA MET A 368 -29.92 -13.45 -9.41
C MET A 368 -31.37 -12.96 -9.54
N ARG A 369 -31.64 -11.71 -9.17
CA ARG A 369 -32.99 -11.12 -9.27
C ARG A 369 -33.53 -11.18 -10.70
N ARG A 370 -32.73 -10.82 -11.70
CA ARG A 370 -33.13 -10.88 -13.12
C ARG A 370 -33.45 -12.31 -13.58
N GLN A 371 -32.76 -13.32 -13.05
CA GLN A 371 -33.08 -14.73 -13.36
C GLN A 371 -34.38 -15.17 -12.72
N ASP A 372 -34.60 -14.84 -11.44
CA ASP A 372 -35.87 -15.17 -10.76
C ASP A 372 -37.07 -14.48 -11.43
N GLU A 373 -36.91 -13.21 -11.81
CA GLU A 373 -37.95 -12.48 -12.56
C GLU A 373 -38.25 -13.13 -13.92
N ARG A 374 -37.23 -13.56 -14.66
CA ARG A 374 -37.40 -14.27 -15.95
C ARG A 374 -38.07 -15.62 -15.76
N TYR A 375 -37.71 -16.34 -14.69
CA TYR A 375 -38.34 -17.63 -14.40
C TYR A 375 -39.79 -17.43 -13.99
N ALA A 376 -40.10 -16.55 -13.06
CA ALA A 376 -41.45 -16.22 -12.64
C ALA A 376 -42.31 -15.66 -13.78
N ALA A 377 -41.72 -14.94 -14.73
CA ALA A 377 -42.41 -14.41 -15.89
C ALA A 377 -42.86 -15.48 -16.91
N ASN A 378 -42.22 -16.66 -16.95
CA ASN A 378 -42.43 -17.66 -17.99
C ASN A 378 -42.91 -19.03 -17.46
N TYR A 379 -42.81 -19.30 -16.17
CA TYR A 379 -43.15 -20.59 -15.57
C TYR A 379 -44.17 -20.42 -14.45
N ASP A 380 -45.05 -21.42 -14.30
CA ASP A 380 -46.00 -21.54 -13.19
C ASP A 380 -45.25 -21.97 -11.92
N ALA A 381 -45.45 -21.23 -10.83
CA ALA A 381 -44.70 -21.44 -9.59
C ALA A 381 -45.01 -22.80 -8.91
N LEU A 382 -46.22 -23.33 -9.11
CA LEU A 382 -46.65 -24.61 -8.50
C LEU A 382 -46.14 -25.81 -9.27
N THR A 383 -46.43 -25.83 -10.58
CA THR A 383 -46.19 -27.03 -11.41
C THR A 383 -44.84 -27.02 -12.11
N GLY A 384 -44.13 -25.86 -12.14
CA GLY A 384 -42.88 -25.69 -12.89
C GLY A 384 -43.05 -25.76 -14.41
N LEU A 385 -44.29 -25.87 -14.91
CA LEU A 385 -44.61 -25.85 -16.34
C LEU A 385 -44.55 -24.41 -16.88
N PRO A 386 -44.39 -24.24 -18.21
CA PRO A 386 -44.64 -22.96 -18.87
C PRO A 386 -46.00 -22.38 -18.46
N ASN A 387 -46.01 -21.08 -18.10
CA ASN A 387 -47.21 -20.39 -17.74
C ASN A 387 -47.97 -19.92 -19.03
N ARG A 388 -49.14 -19.35 -18.88
CA ARG A 388 -49.96 -18.82 -19.97
C ARG A 388 -49.17 -17.89 -20.90
N ARG A 389 -48.33 -17.03 -20.35
CA ARG A 389 -47.50 -16.09 -21.14
C ARG A 389 -46.49 -16.83 -22.03
N ALA A 390 -45.81 -17.82 -21.48
CA ALA A 390 -44.85 -18.63 -22.22
C ALA A 390 -45.52 -19.48 -23.30
N VAL A 391 -46.69 -20.07 -23.02
CA VAL A 391 -47.49 -20.80 -24.00
C VAL A 391 -47.88 -19.91 -25.15
N LEU A 392 -48.39 -18.68 -24.89
CA LEU A 392 -48.77 -17.73 -25.92
C LEU A 392 -47.60 -17.32 -26.81
N ALA A 393 -46.42 -17.03 -26.19
CA ALA A 393 -45.24 -16.65 -26.94
C ALA A 393 -44.71 -17.81 -27.82
N GLU A 394 -44.73 -19.04 -27.31
CA GLU A 394 -44.33 -20.20 -28.11
C GLU A 394 -45.33 -20.54 -29.19
N LEU A 395 -46.65 -20.40 -28.92
CA LEU A 395 -47.70 -20.60 -29.91
C LEU A 395 -47.55 -19.62 -31.08
N ASP A 396 -47.27 -18.35 -30.81
CA ASP A 396 -47.00 -17.35 -31.85
C ASP A 396 -45.78 -17.76 -32.70
N ARG A 397 -44.71 -18.21 -32.08
CA ARG A 397 -43.55 -18.74 -32.77
C ARG A 397 -43.88 -19.97 -33.64
N LEU A 398 -44.69 -20.88 -33.12
CA LEU A 398 -45.13 -22.08 -33.86
C LEU A 398 -45.99 -21.71 -35.06
N PHE A 399 -46.89 -20.72 -34.95
CA PHE A 399 -47.70 -20.23 -36.09
C PHE A 399 -46.82 -19.68 -37.22
N ILE A 400 -45.78 -18.87 -36.87
CA ILE A 400 -44.82 -18.34 -37.84
C ILE A 400 -44.02 -19.47 -38.49
N LEU A 401 -43.55 -20.44 -37.70
CA LEU A 401 -42.75 -21.58 -38.19
C LEU A 401 -43.61 -22.48 -39.10
N ALA A 402 -44.82 -22.85 -38.66
CA ALA A 402 -45.74 -23.71 -39.37
C ALA A 402 -46.09 -23.14 -40.74
N LYS A 403 -46.30 -21.81 -40.82
CA LYS A 403 -46.56 -21.11 -42.08
C LYS A 403 -45.43 -21.24 -43.09
N ARG A 404 -44.17 -21.22 -42.60
CA ARG A 404 -42.96 -21.39 -43.43
C ARG A 404 -42.71 -22.83 -43.85
N THR A 405 -43.02 -23.78 -42.97
CA THR A 405 -42.77 -25.21 -43.17
C THR A 405 -43.98 -25.98 -43.71
N GLN A 406 -45.08 -25.28 -44.02
CA GLN A 406 -46.31 -25.87 -44.43
C GLN A 406 -46.82 -26.96 -43.48
N GLN A 407 -46.67 -26.72 -42.18
CA GLN A 407 -47.18 -27.62 -41.14
C GLN A 407 -48.41 -27.03 -40.47
N TRP A 408 -49.15 -27.87 -39.79
CA TRP A 408 -50.33 -27.46 -39.03
C TRP A 408 -49.92 -27.27 -37.56
N VAL A 409 -50.67 -26.41 -36.87
CA VAL A 409 -50.51 -26.16 -35.43
C VAL A 409 -51.61 -26.88 -34.68
N LEU A 410 -51.22 -27.72 -33.74
CA LEU A 410 -52.11 -28.39 -32.81
C LEU A 410 -52.19 -27.58 -31.51
N VAL A 411 -53.44 -27.36 -31.07
CA VAL A 411 -53.73 -26.72 -29.78
C VAL A 411 -54.73 -27.63 -29.03
N ALA A 412 -54.35 -28.06 -27.83
CA ALA A 412 -55.24 -28.80 -26.94
C ALA A 412 -55.47 -28.04 -25.65
N PHE A 413 -56.69 -27.65 -25.39
CA PHE A 413 -57.13 -27.07 -24.13
C PHE A 413 -57.65 -28.19 -23.21
N ILE A 414 -57.29 -28.19 -21.94
CA ILE A 414 -57.54 -29.28 -20.99
C ILE A 414 -58.02 -28.67 -19.68
N ASP A 415 -59.15 -29.16 -19.17
CA ASP A 415 -59.74 -28.78 -17.89
C ASP A 415 -59.92 -30.02 -17.03
N LEU A 416 -59.44 -30.00 -15.78
CA LEU A 416 -59.49 -31.16 -14.88
C LEU A 416 -60.88 -31.32 -14.26
N ASP A 417 -61.60 -32.35 -14.67
CA ASP A 417 -62.92 -32.60 -14.14
C ASP A 417 -62.87 -32.93 -12.64
N GLY A 418 -63.72 -32.27 -11.83
CA GLY A 418 -63.82 -32.58 -10.40
C GLY A 418 -62.64 -32.07 -9.54
N PHE A 419 -61.83 -31.15 -10.02
CA PHE A 419 -60.70 -30.62 -9.21
C PHE A 419 -61.17 -29.89 -7.95
N LYS A 420 -62.27 -29.09 -8.01
CA LYS A 420 -62.83 -28.43 -6.84
C LYS A 420 -63.21 -29.43 -5.74
N PRO A 421 -64.03 -30.49 -6.01
CA PRO A 421 -64.26 -31.56 -5.06
C PRO A 421 -63.03 -32.19 -4.45
N ILE A 422 -61.93 -32.32 -5.20
CA ILE A 422 -60.66 -32.85 -4.67
C ILE A 422 -60.10 -31.89 -3.61
N ASN A 423 -60.09 -30.59 -3.89
CA ASN A 423 -59.67 -29.58 -2.92
C ASN A 423 -60.57 -29.57 -1.67
N ASP A 424 -61.90 -29.63 -1.88
CA ASP A 424 -62.89 -29.58 -0.79
C ASP A 424 -62.80 -30.82 0.11
N THR A 425 -62.45 -32.01 -0.45
CA THR A 425 -62.36 -33.26 0.30
C THR A 425 -61.01 -33.51 0.93
N TYR A 426 -59.92 -33.22 0.22
CA TYR A 426 -58.55 -33.58 0.64
C TYR A 426 -57.65 -32.40 0.98
N GLY A 427 -58.18 -31.17 0.91
CA GLY A 427 -57.47 -29.94 1.17
C GLY A 427 -56.66 -29.41 -0.01
N HIS A 428 -56.33 -28.12 0.03
CA HIS A 428 -55.58 -27.44 -1.04
C HIS A 428 -54.21 -28.02 -1.31
N GLU A 429 -53.51 -28.51 -0.28
CA GLU A 429 -52.19 -29.13 -0.41
C GLU A 429 -52.23 -30.41 -1.25
N ALA A 430 -53.28 -31.23 -1.07
CA ALA A 430 -53.51 -32.43 -1.88
C ALA A 430 -53.86 -32.05 -3.33
N GLY A 431 -54.67 -30.99 -3.54
CA GLY A 431 -54.94 -30.44 -4.86
C GLY A 431 -53.72 -29.90 -5.59
N ASP A 432 -52.85 -29.20 -4.88
CA ASP A 432 -51.59 -28.71 -5.43
C ASP A 432 -50.66 -29.88 -5.88
N ARG A 433 -50.52 -30.89 -5.06
CA ARG A 433 -49.77 -32.11 -5.39
C ARG A 433 -50.38 -32.86 -6.57
N PHE A 434 -51.74 -32.87 -6.65
CA PHE A 434 -52.45 -33.45 -7.77
C PHE A 434 -52.16 -32.70 -9.08
N LEU A 435 -52.15 -31.36 -9.08
CA LEU A 435 -51.80 -30.55 -10.25
C LEU A 435 -50.37 -30.81 -10.74
N ILE A 436 -49.42 -30.96 -9.81
CA ILE A 436 -48.04 -31.31 -10.13
C ILE A 436 -47.97 -32.68 -10.79
N GLU A 437 -48.64 -33.69 -10.21
CA GLU A 437 -48.64 -35.05 -10.73
C GLU A 437 -49.38 -35.17 -12.09
N VAL A 438 -50.45 -34.44 -12.27
CA VAL A 438 -51.14 -34.28 -13.57
C VAL A 438 -50.21 -33.73 -14.64
N GLY A 439 -49.52 -32.62 -14.34
CA GLY A 439 -48.52 -32.02 -15.23
C GLY A 439 -47.44 -33.02 -15.62
N ARG A 440 -46.91 -33.77 -14.61
CA ARG A 440 -45.93 -34.82 -14.83
C ARG A 440 -46.42 -35.97 -15.72
N ARG A 441 -47.65 -36.45 -15.51
CA ARG A 441 -48.25 -37.54 -16.30
C ARG A 441 -48.51 -37.12 -17.73
N MET A 442 -49.06 -35.92 -17.94
CA MET A 442 -49.28 -35.37 -19.31
C MET A 442 -47.96 -35.18 -20.05
N SER A 443 -46.96 -34.58 -19.39
CA SER A 443 -45.65 -34.39 -20.00
C SER A 443 -44.99 -35.68 -20.48
N ALA A 444 -45.24 -36.79 -19.79
CA ALA A 444 -44.69 -38.13 -20.15
C ALA A 444 -45.32 -38.69 -21.45
N GLY A 445 -46.56 -38.25 -21.81
CA GLY A 445 -47.24 -38.66 -23.01
C GLY A 445 -46.93 -37.79 -24.24
N LEU A 446 -46.20 -36.69 -24.09
CA LEU A 446 -45.91 -35.72 -25.14
C LEU A 446 -44.58 -35.97 -25.86
N ARG A 447 -44.48 -35.51 -27.10
CA ARG A 447 -43.25 -35.50 -27.89
C ARG A 447 -42.32 -34.39 -27.35
N ALA A 448 -41.04 -34.46 -27.65
CA ALA A 448 -40.09 -33.42 -27.29
C ALA A 448 -40.34 -32.07 -27.97
N SER A 449 -41.11 -32.10 -29.08
CA SER A 449 -41.55 -30.92 -29.84
C SER A 449 -42.81 -30.28 -29.30
N ASP A 450 -43.57 -30.98 -28.44
CA ASP A 450 -44.82 -30.50 -27.88
C ASP A 450 -44.53 -29.74 -26.57
N MET A 451 -45.21 -28.62 -26.36
CA MET A 451 -45.14 -27.85 -25.12
C MET A 451 -46.42 -28.03 -24.32
N LEU A 452 -46.30 -28.44 -23.08
CA LEU A 452 -47.37 -28.39 -22.08
C LEU A 452 -47.16 -27.17 -21.19
N GLY A 453 -48.21 -26.38 -20.99
CA GLY A 453 -48.21 -25.30 -20.03
C GLY A 453 -49.46 -25.33 -19.16
N ARG A 454 -49.37 -24.70 -17.97
CA ARG A 454 -50.53 -24.44 -17.12
C ARG A 454 -51.12 -23.08 -17.47
N TRP A 455 -52.40 -23.09 -17.88
CA TRP A 455 -53.08 -21.88 -18.31
C TRP A 455 -53.60 -21.05 -17.14
N GLY A 456 -54.08 -21.72 -16.10
CA GLY A 456 -54.56 -21.15 -14.84
C GLY A 456 -55.44 -22.15 -14.08
N GLY A 457 -55.46 -22.07 -12.74
CA GLY A 457 -56.29 -22.96 -11.95
C GLY A 457 -56.02 -24.45 -12.23
N ASP A 458 -57.05 -25.14 -12.75
CA ASP A 458 -57.06 -26.54 -13.17
C ASP A 458 -56.95 -26.70 -14.69
N GLU A 459 -56.66 -25.63 -15.44
CA GLU A 459 -56.55 -25.61 -16.89
C GLU A 459 -55.12 -25.77 -17.37
N PHE A 460 -54.93 -26.62 -18.38
CA PHE A 460 -53.67 -26.88 -19.06
C PHE A 460 -53.80 -26.70 -20.55
N VAL A 461 -52.74 -26.35 -21.23
CA VAL A 461 -52.70 -26.22 -22.70
C VAL A 461 -51.50 -26.97 -23.25
N VAL A 462 -51.71 -27.77 -24.27
CA VAL A 462 -50.67 -28.40 -25.07
C VAL A 462 -50.64 -27.78 -26.46
N ILE A 463 -49.48 -27.44 -26.94
CA ILE A 463 -49.24 -26.92 -28.28
C ILE A 463 -48.15 -27.72 -28.98
N GLY A 464 -48.26 -27.89 -30.30
CA GLY A 464 -47.27 -28.62 -31.08
C GLY A 464 -47.42 -28.42 -32.57
N LEU A 465 -46.48 -28.95 -33.34
CA LEU A 465 -46.54 -28.98 -34.80
C LEU A 465 -46.93 -30.37 -35.30
N VAL A 466 -47.76 -30.38 -36.36
CA VAL A 466 -48.16 -31.60 -37.03
C VAL A 466 -47.84 -31.47 -38.51
N ALA A 467 -47.15 -32.48 -39.06
CA ALA A 467 -46.88 -32.54 -40.48
C ALA A 467 -48.23 -32.94 -41.22
N PRO A 468 -48.64 -32.19 -42.22
CA PRO A 468 -49.78 -32.58 -43.03
C PRO A 468 -49.41 -33.84 -43.86
N SER A 469 -49.91 -34.96 -43.48
CA SER A 469 -49.84 -36.17 -44.34
C SER A 469 -50.95 -36.16 -45.39
N ARG A 470 -50.60 -36.48 -46.62
CA ARG A 470 -51.59 -36.54 -47.73
C ARG A 470 -52.66 -37.63 -47.50
N SER A 471 -52.48 -38.45 -46.47
CA SER A 471 -53.39 -39.58 -46.15
C SER A 471 -54.05 -39.47 -44.76
N ASP A 472 -53.70 -38.49 -43.92
CA ASP A 472 -54.26 -38.42 -42.57
C ASP A 472 -55.43 -37.44 -42.50
N ASP A 473 -56.55 -37.96 -42.10
CA ASP A 473 -57.71 -37.18 -41.66
C ASP A 473 -57.30 -36.30 -40.45
N PRO A 474 -57.53 -34.96 -40.49
CA PRO A 474 -57.28 -34.07 -39.36
C PRO A 474 -57.88 -34.60 -38.05
N GLN A 475 -58.97 -35.31 -38.11
CA GLN A 475 -59.66 -35.91 -36.97
C GLN A 475 -58.82 -37.00 -36.32
N ARG A 476 -58.05 -37.77 -37.05
CA ARG A 476 -57.18 -38.82 -36.56
C ARG A 476 -56.03 -38.25 -35.68
N VAL A 477 -55.46 -37.11 -36.06
CA VAL A 477 -54.43 -36.42 -35.27
C VAL A 477 -55.02 -35.93 -33.95
N VAL A 478 -56.23 -35.40 -33.96
CA VAL A 478 -56.96 -34.96 -32.76
C VAL A 478 -57.21 -36.13 -31.82
N ASP A 479 -57.68 -37.26 -32.36
CA ASP A 479 -58.03 -38.48 -31.60
C ASP A 479 -56.75 -39.15 -31.00
N GLU A 480 -55.63 -39.15 -31.75
CA GLU A 480 -54.36 -39.63 -31.27
C GLU A 480 -53.84 -38.77 -30.08
N MET A 481 -53.92 -37.43 -30.24
CA MET A 481 -53.49 -36.51 -29.17
C MET A 481 -54.41 -36.66 -27.96
N ARG A 482 -55.74 -36.75 -28.17
CA ARG A 482 -56.68 -36.99 -27.08
C ARG A 482 -56.35 -38.27 -26.32
N SER A 483 -56.10 -39.35 -27.02
CA SER A 483 -55.69 -40.66 -26.36
C SER A 483 -54.40 -40.54 -25.59
N ARG A 484 -53.39 -39.88 -26.13
CA ARG A 484 -52.10 -39.66 -25.51
C ARG A 484 -52.17 -38.82 -24.24
N LEU A 485 -53.11 -37.84 -24.17
CA LEU A 485 -53.30 -36.99 -23.02
C LEU A 485 -54.26 -37.60 -21.99
N ALA A 486 -55.36 -38.22 -22.43
CA ALA A 486 -56.39 -38.73 -21.54
C ALA A 486 -55.97 -40.01 -20.78
N LEU A 487 -55.33 -40.98 -21.48
CA LEU A 487 -54.96 -42.26 -20.87
C LEU A 487 -54.06 -42.14 -19.64
N PRO A 488 -53.02 -41.30 -19.61
CA PRO A 488 -52.17 -41.13 -18.44
C PRO A 488 -52.85 -40.45 -17.24
N LEU A 489 -53.93 -39.70 -17.49
CA LEU A 489 -54.65 -38.96 -16.46
C LEU A 489 -55.62 -39.85 -15.66
N ILE A 490 -56.22 -40.86 -16.30
CA ILE A 490 -57.18 -41.76 -15.66
C ILE A 490 -56.45 -42.76 -14.76
N GLY A 491 -56.96 -42.98 -13.57
CA GLY A 491 -56.44 -43.98 -12.63
C GLY A 491 -56.18 -43.45 -11.23
N THR A 492 -55.53 -44.28 -10.45
CA THR A 492 -55.29 -43.99 -9.03
C THR A 492 -54.15 -42.98 -8.83
N TYR A 493 -54.42 -41.96 -8.03
CA TYR A 493 -53.45 -41.03 -7.52
C TYR A 493 -53.16 -41.31 -6.05
N THR A 494 -51.91 -41.49 -5.71
CA THR A 494 -51.43 -41.65 -4.34
C THR A 494 -50.56 -40.43 -4.02
N LEU A 495 -51.07 -39.51 -3.23
CA LEU A 495 -50.48 -38.23 -2.91
C LEU A 495 -50.31 -38.13 -1.39
N ALA A 496 -49.11 -38.41 -0.92
CA ALA A 496 -48.78 -38.51 0.51
C ALA A 496 -49.74 -39.45 1.26
N GLU A 497 -50.68 -38.90 2.01
CA GLU A 497 -51.63 -39.66 2.84
C GLU A 497 -52.95 -39.92 2.16
N CYS A 498 -53.20 -39.34 0.94
CA CYS A 498 -54.44 -39.41 0.23
C CYS A 498 -54.33 -40.34 -0.98
N ARG A 499 -55.37 -41.16 -1.18
CA ARG A 499 -55.50 -42.03 -2.34
C ARG A 499 -56.92 -41.92 -2.90
N PHE A 500 -57.03 -41.61 -4.20
CA PHE A 500 -58.30 -41.52 -4.92
C PHE A 500 -58.15 -41.89 -6.38
N ASP A 501 -59.26 -42.32 -6.98
CA ASP A 501 -59.30 -42.62 -8.41
C ASP A 501 -59.81 -41.41 -9.18
N TYR A 502 -59.01 -40.98 -10.15
CA TYR A 502 -59.35 -39.82 -11.01
C TYR A 502 -59.90 -40.33 -12.33
N ARG A 503 -61.03 -39.76 -12.74
CA ARG A 503 -61.81 -40.25 -13.90
C ARG A 503 -61.45 -39.57 -15.22
N GLY A 504 -60.71 -38.45 -15.19
CA GLY A 504 -60.18 -37.80 -16.37
C GLY A 504 -60.48 -36.30 -16.45
N ALA A 505 -60.15 -35.71 -17.55
CA ALA A 505 -60.26 -34.30 -17.85
C ALA A 505 -61.13 -34.07 -19.12
N SER A 506 -61.61 -32.88 -19.28
CA SER A 506 -62.31 -32.41 -20.48
C SER A 506 -61.31 -31.82 -21.48
N PHE A 507 -61.45 -32.15 -22.77
CA PHE A 507 -60.49 -31.80 -23.80
C PHE A 507 -61.15 -31.07 -24.97
N GLY A 508 -60.57 -29.94 -25.39
CA GLY A 508 -60.83 -29.32 -26.68
C GLY A 508 -59.57 -29.31 -27.52
N ILE A 509 -59.52 -30.07 -28.57
CA ILE A 509 -58.32 -30.25 -29.39
C ILE A 509 -58.63 -29.83 -30.81
N VAL A 510 -57.77 -28.94 -31.35
CA VAL A 510 -57.87 -28.49 -32.74
C VAL A 510 -56.52 -28.63 -33.44
N SER A 511 -56.59 -28.92 -34.73
CA SER A 511 -55.45 -28.87 -35.63
C SER A 511 -55.74 -27.88 -36.72
N VAL A 512 -55.00 -26.79 -36.81
CA VAL A 512 -55.31 -25.67 -37.68
C VAL A 512 -54.21 -25.38 -38.69
N ASP A 513 -54.57 -25.01 -39.89
CA ASP A 513 -53.67 -24.47 -40.89
C ASP A 513 -53.46 -22.98 -40.60
N PRO A 514 -52.19 -22.57 -40.29
CA PRO A 514 -51.84 -21.17 -39.99
C PRO A 514 -51.97 -20.23 -41.21
N ALA A 515 -52.21 -20.77 -42.41
CA ALA A 515 -52.51 -19.95 -43.60
C ALA A 515 -53.95 -19.40 -43.60
N VAL A 516 -54.89 -20.12 -42.97
CA VAL A 516 -56.33 -19.77 -42.95
C VAL A 516 -56.87 -19.46 -41.55
N SER A 517 -56.10 -19.76 -40.49
CA SER A 517 -56.49 -19.51 -39.09
C SER A 517 -55.51 -18.65 -38.36
N SER A 518 -55.98 -17.91 -37.38
CA SER A 518 -55.13 -17.15 -36.44
C SER A 518 -54.95 -17.89 -35.12
N LEU A 519 -53.90 -17.53 -34.38
CA LEU A 519 -53.61 -18.02 -33.03
C LEU A 519 -54.81 -17.85 -32.09
N GLN A 520 -55.47 -16.67 -32.14
CA GLN A 520 -56.63 -16.38 -31.30
C GLN A 520 -57.81 -17.23 -31.64
N ALA A 521 -58.01 -17.46 -32.96
CA ALA A 521 -59.10 -18.32 -33.43
C ALA A 521 -58.89 -19.78 -33.00
N ALA A 522 -57.67 -20.30 -33.10
CA ALA A 522 -57.33 -21.65 -32.66
C ALA A 522 -57.56 -21.87 -31.17
N LEU A 523 -57.06 -20.92 -30.31
CA LEU A 523 -57.29 -20.98 -28.87
C LEU A 523 -58.81 -20.94 -28.54
N LYS A 524 -59.52 -20.01 -29.13
CA LYS A 524 -60.99 -19.86 -28.91
C LYS A 524 -61.76 -21.10 -29.30
N GLU A 525 -61.40 -21.73 -30.39
CA GLU A 525 -62.07 -22.95 -30.84
C GLU A 525 -61.73 -24.16 -29.97
N ALA A 526 -60.47 -24.28 -29.55
CA ALA A 526 -60.07 -25.29 -28.60
C ALA A 526 -60.79 -25.15 -27.24
N ASP A 527 -60.88 -23.93 -26.71
CA ASP A 527 -61.61 -23.64 -25.47
C ASP A 527 -63.10 -23.98 -25.58
N LYS A 528 -63.76 -23.58 -26.69
CA LYS A 528 -65.18 -23.91 -27.00
C LYS A 528 -65.41 -25.42 -27.02
N LEU A 529 -64.54 -26.19 -27.69
CA LEU A 529 -64.61 -27.65 -27.74
C LEU A 529 -64.39 -28.30 -26.37
N MET A 530 -63.48 -27.79 -25.59
CA MET A 530 -63.22 -28.24 -24.20
C MET A 530 -64.46 -28.02 -23.33
N TYR A 531 -65.09 -26.85 -23.43
CA TYR A 531 -66.32 -26.53 -22.70
C TYR A 531 -67.50 -27.44 -23.12
N ALA A 532 -67.65 -27.74 -24.41
CA ALA A 532 -68.62 -28.69 -24.90
C ALA A 532 -68.40 -30.13 -24.38
N ASP A 533 -67.13 -30.59 -24.37
CA ASP A 533 -66.79 -31.90 -23.83
C ASP A 533 -67.07 -31.94 -22.29
N LYS A 534 -66.80 -30.83 -21.57
CA LYS A 534 -67.12 -30.69 -20.15
C LYS A 534 -68.64 -30.80 -19.89
N GLN A 535 -69.49 -30.14 -20.68
CA GLN A 535 -70.93 -30.25 -20.57
C GLN A 535 -71.43 -31.67 -20.88
N ALA A 536 -70.93 -32.29 -21.93
CA ALA A 536 -71.33 -33.64 -22.31
C ALA A 536 -70.92 -34.70 -21.24
N ARG A 537 -69.74 -34.50 -20.56
CA ARG A 537 -69.32 -35.35 -19.46
C ARG A 537 -70.18 -35.14 -18.23
N ARG A 538 -70.52 -33.89 -17.87
CA ARG A 538 -71.41 -33.55 -16.76
C ARG A 538 -72.80 -34.18 -16.95
N ALA A 539 -73.37 -34.11 -18.12
CA ALA A 539 -74.68 -34.73 -18.41
C ALA A 539 -74.67 -36.27 -18.25
N ARG A 540 -73.52 -36.91 -18.57
CA ARG A 540 -73.37 -38.39 -18.38
C ARG A 540 -73.13 -38.75 -16.89
N HIS A 541 -72.58 -37.86 -16.08
CA HIS A 541 -72.30 -38.09 -14.66
C HIS A 541 -73.45 -37.75 -13.72
N THR A 542 -74.46 -36.95 -14.18
CA THR A 542 -75.66 -36.67 -13.38
C THR A 542 -76.51 -37.92 -13.22
N SER A 543 -76.22 -39.04 -13.99
CA SER A 543 -76.92 -40.35 -13.92
C SER A 543 -76.16 -41.38 -13.04
N GLN A 544 -75.02 -41.04 -12.43
CA GLN A 544 -74.27 -41.94 -11.58
C GLN A 544 -73.68 -41.14 -10.37
N GLU A 545 -74.15 -41.50 -9.16
CA GLU A 545 -73.65 -40.94 -7.88
C GLU A 545 -72.11 -41.03 -7.78
N TYR A 546 -71.49 -39.94 -7.23
CA TYR A 546 -70.08 -39.96 -6.86
C TYR A 546 -69.80 -41.12 -5.90
N PRO A 547 -68.84 -41.96 -6.14
CA PRO A 547 -68.50 -43.02 -5.20
C PRO A 547 -67.99 -42.45 -3.88
N ASN A 548 -68.49 -43.02 -2.77
CA ASN A 548 -68.03 -42.73 -1.43
C ASN A 548 -66.49 -42.82 -1.34
N PRO A 549 -65.85 -41.90 -0.62
CA PRO A 549 -64.42 -41.99 -0.41
C PRO A 549 -64.08 -43.31 0.30
N VAL A 550 -63.14 -44.05 -0.23
CA VAL A 550 -62.56 -45.19 0.47
C VAL A 550 -61.90 -44.63 1.74
N MET A 551 -62.41 -45.06 2.90
CA MET A 551 -61.91 -44.68 4.22
C MET A 551 -60.39 -44.75 4.29
N GLY A 552 -59.74 -43.65 4.67
CA GLY A 552 -58.28 -43.63 4.94
C GLY A 552 -57.62 -42.28 5.15
N CYS A 553 -58.40 -41.19 5.29
CA CYS A 553 -57.78 -39.91 5.80
C CYS A 553 -58.46 -39.50 7.10
N PRO A 554 -57.76 -39.36 8.21
CA PRO A 554 -58.28 -38.69 9.40
C PRO A 554 -58.54 -37.19 9.07
N PRO A 555 -59.60 -36.56 9.60
CA PRO A 555 -59.85 -35.14 9.41
C PRO A 555 -58.68 -34.36 10.04
N LEU A 556 -58.12 -33.41 9.27
CA LEU A 556 -57.16 -32.44 9.78
C LEU A 556 -57.78 -31.65 10.92
N SER A 557 -57.29 -31.81 12.12
CA SER A 557 -57.60 -30.99 13.29
C SER A 557 -57.15 -29.54 12.97
N SER A 558 -58.11 -28.62 13.00
CA SER A 558 -57.91 -27.17 12.98
C SER A 558 -56.95 -26.74 14.11
N HIS A 559 -55.73 -26.28 13.75
CA HIS A 559 -54.94 -25.37 14.59
C HIS A 559 -54.43 -24.22 13.72
#